data_e9cbf5ac7d5ac0dde0c948184325f94e
#
_entry.id   e9cbf5ac7d5ac0dde0c948184325f94e
#
_cell.length_a   1.000
_cell.length_b   1.000
_cell.length_c   1.000
_cell.angle_alpha   90.00
_cell.angle_beta   90.00
_cell.angle_gamma   90.00
#
_symmetry.space_group_name_H-M   'P 1'
#
loop_
_entity.id
_entity.type
_entity.pdbx_description
1 polymer ?
#
loop_
_entity_poly.entity_id
_entity_poly.type
_entity_poly.pdbx_seq_one_letter_code
_entity_poly.pdbx_strand_id
1 'polypeptide(L)'
;MGVVDVRDVAKAHIKAGLTPKAKGRHILAAKSMSMLEMADILRTHFKNKYKIPKKEVPKFMFYILGPILAGLSWEWVSKNIGYEIEFDNSKSINELGVQYTDPKETLVCHIEQLEKNNLIFNN
;
A
#
# COMPACT_ATOMS: atom_id res chain seq x y z
N MET A 1 -2.77 -3.93 -3.83
CA MET A 1 -3.13 -2.56 -3.43
C MET A 1 -2.07 -1.58 -3.90
N GLY A 2 -2.43 -0.29 -4.17
CA GLY A 2 -1.47 0.74 -4.57
C GLY A 2 -0.68 1.26 -3.36
N VAL A 3 0.64 1.30 -3.49
CA VAL A 3 1.57 1.86 -2.48
C VAL A 3 2.11 3.18 -2.99
N VAL A 4 2.14 4.19 -2.14
CA VAL A 4 2.71 5.50 -2.45
C VAL A 4 3.24 6.15 -1.17
N ASP A 5 4.35 6.86 -1.29
CA ASP A 5 4.91 7.64 -0.18
C ASP A 5 4.10 8.92 0.03
N VAL A 6 3.79 9.23 1.28
CA VAL A 6 3.05 10.44 1.64
C VAL A 6 3.77 11.72 1.21
N ARG A 7 5.11 11.70 1.20
CA ARG A 7 5.93 12.83 0.72
C ARG A 7 5.73 13.07 -0.77
N ASP A 8 5.57 12.01 -1.57
CA ASP A 8 5.32 12.12 -3.00
C ASP A 8 3.89 12.58 -3.28
N VAL A 9 2.92 12.15 -2.47
CA VAL A 9 1.54 12.66 -2.51
C VAL A 9 1.52 14.17 -2.25
N ALA A 10 2.23 14.63 -1.21
CA ALA A 10 2.32 16.06 -0.89
C ALA A 10 2.94 16.87 -2.04
N LYS A 11 4.07 16.39 -2.60
CA LYS A 11 4.72 17.01 -3.77
C LYS A 11 3.79 17.05 -4.99
N ALA A 12 3.05 15.96 -5.24
CA ALA A 12 2.10 15.88 -6.34
C ALA A 12 0.98 16.90 -6.22
N HIS A 13 0.45 17.13 -5.02
CA HIS A 13 -0.56 18.17 -4.77
C HIS A 13 -0.03 19.58 -5.07
N ILE A 14 1.18 19.88 -4.61
CA ILE A 14 1.83 21.18 -4.91
C ILE A 14 2.00 21.35 -6.42
N LYS A 15 2.54 20.31 -7.10
CA LYS A 15 2.74 20.33 -8.55
C LYS A 15 1.43 20.49 -9.31
N ALA A 16 0.37 19.79 -8.91
CA ALA A 16 -0.94 19.91 -9.54
C ALA A 16 -1.51 21.33 -9.43
N GLY A 17 -1.35 21.98 -8.26
CA GLY A 17 -1.78 23.37 -8.07
C GLY A 17 -0.97 24.40 -8.86
N LEU A 18 0.31 24.12 -9.14
CA LEU A 18 1.22 25.03 -9.84
C LEU A 18 1.35 24.75 -11.35
N THR A 19 0.79 23.64 -11.86
CA THR A 19 0.88 23.27 -13.27
C THR A 19 -0.37 23.69 -14.03
N PRO A 20 -0.34 24.75 -14.86
CA PRO A 20 -1.55 25.27 -15.51
C PRO A 20 -2.24 24.28 -16.45
N LYS A 21 -1.49 23.31 -16.97
CA LYS A 21 -1.98 22.27 -17.89
C LYS A 21 -2.56 21.05 -17.16
N ALA A 22 -2.32 20.90 -15.86
CA ALA A 22 -2.84 19.78 -15.08
C ALA A 22 -4.35 19.87 -14.95
N LYS A 23 -5.08 18.87 -15.45
CA LYS A 23 -6.54 18.86 -15.42
C LYS A 23 -7.07 17.52 -14.96
N GLY A 24 -8.14 17.58 -14.14
CA GLY A 24 -8.86 16.40 -13.70
C GLY A 24 -8.10 15.60 -12.64
N ARG A 25 -8.40 14.28 -12.55
CA ARG A 25 -7.87 13.41 -11.52
C ARG A 25 -6.56 12.76 -11.97
N HIS A 26 -5.61 12.64 -11.03
CA HIS A 26 -4.34 11.94 -11.20
C HIS A 26 -4.26 10.81 -10.19
N ILE A 27 -3.98 9.59 -10.67
CA ILE A 27 -3.73 8.45 -9.79
C ILE A 27 -2.30 8.57 -9.27
N LEU A 28 -2.15 8.50 -7.95
CA LEU A 28 -0.86 8.53 -7.28
C LEU A 28 -0.61 7.17 -6.62
N ALA A 29 0.12 6.32 -7.32
CA ALA A 29 0.57 5.02 -6.83
C ALA A 29 1.95 4.74 -7.42
N ALA A 30 2.94 4.47 -6.57
CA ALA A 30 4.29 4.13 -7.04
C ALA A 30 4.29 2.72 -7.67
N LYS A 31 3.62 1.78 -7.00
CA LYS A 31 3.52 0.38 -7.44
C LYS A 31 2.29 -0.29 -6.85
N SER A 32 1.72 -1.24 -7.59
CA SER A 32 0.75 -2.20 -7.04
C SER A 32 1.49 -3.35 -6.37
N MET A 33 1.10 -3.69 -5.15
CA MET A 33 1.74 -4.76 -4.37
C MET A 33 0.68 -5.55 -3.61
N SER A 34 0.93 -6.83 -3.42
CA SER A 34 0.18 -7.68 -2.49
C SER A 34 0.61 -7.43 -1.04
N MET A 35 -0.25 -7.81 -0.09
CA MET A 35 0.11 -7.75 1.34
C MET A 35 1.31 -8.63 1.68
N LEU A 36 1.45 -9.76 0.98
CA LEU A 36 2.56 -10.67 1.20
C LEU A 36 3.88 -10.10 0.67
N GLU A 37 3.89 -9.46 -0.50
CA GLU A 37 5.07 -8.76 -1.01
C GLU A 37 5.55 -7.67 -0.05
N MET A 38 4.63 -6.87 0.51
CA MET A 38 4.96 -5.88 1.54
C MET A 38 5.52 -6.55 2.80
N ALA A 39 4.89 -7.64 3.25
CA ALA A 39 5.36 -8.42 4.39
C ALA A 39 6.76 -9.02 4.16
N ASP A 40 7.07 -9.48 2.94
CA ASP A 40 8.39 -10.01 2.58
C ASP A 40 9.48 -8.95 2.62
N ILE A 41 9.20 -7.75 2.13
CA ILE A 41 10.11 -6.60 2.22
C ILE A 41 10.43 -6.29 3.69
N LEU A 42 9.39 -6.15 4.52
CA LEU A 42 9.56 -5.84 5.94
C LEU A 42 10.27 -6.96 6.70
N ARG A 43 9.94 -8.23 6.41
CA ARG A 43 10.59 -9.39 7.03
C ARG A 43 12.08 -9.46 6.68
N THR A 44 12.43 -9.15 5.44
CA THR A 44 13.82 -9.13 4.98
C THR A 44 14.61 -8.04 5.66
N HIS A 45 14.02 -6.85 5.85
CA HIS A 45 14.68 -5.72 6.48
C HIS A 45 14.78 -5.85 8.00
N PHE A 46 13.65 -6.13 8.67
CA PHE A 46 13.58 -6.19 10.14
C PHE A 46 13.89 -7.59 10.70
N LYS A 47 14.16 -8.56 9.84
CA LYS A 47 14.47 -9.97 10.22
C LYS A 47 13.41 -10.53 11.18
N ASN A 48 13.80 -10.90 12.40
CA ASN A 48 12.95 -11.53 13.40
C ASN A 48 12.40 -10.54 14.45
N LYS A 49 12.56 -9.23 14.23
CA LYS A 49 12.10 -8.22 15.20
C LYS A 49 10.58 -8.22 15.37
N TYR A 50 9.84 -8.54 14.31
CA TYR A 50 8.38 -8.57 14.31
C TYR A 50 7.84 -9.91 13.84
N LYS A 51 6.66 -10.28 14.37
CA LYS A 51 5.90 -11.46 13.89
C LYS A 51 5.16 -11.12 12.59
N ILE A 52 5.86 -11.15 11.47
CA ILE A 52 5.31 -10.83 10.15
C ILE A 52 4.81 -12.10 9.48
N PRO A 53 3.58 -12.13 8.93
CA PRO A 53 3.02 -13.27 8.22
C PRO A 53 3.94 -13.78 7.10
N LYS A 54 4.06 -15.11 6.97
CA LYS A 54 4.89 -15.76 5.95
C LYS A 54 4.08 -16.36 4.80
N LYS A 55 2.77 -16.45 4.97
CA LYS A 55 1.88 -17.09 4.00
C LYS A 55 0.60 -16.28 3.86
N GLU A 56 0.04 -16.29 2.67
CA GLU A 56 -1.29 -15.75 2.45
C GLU A 56 -2.34 -16.66 3.06
N VAL A 57 -3.41 -16.05 3.55
CA VAL A 57 -4.59 -16.79 3.99
C VAL A 57 -5.35 -17.25 2.74
N PRO A 58 -5.59 -18.56 2.55
CA PRO A 58 -6.31 -19.04 1.39
C PRO A 58 -7.70 -18.41 1.28
N LYS A 59 -8.13 -18.10 0.05
CA LYS A 59 -9.42 -17.42 -0.22
C LYS A 59 -10.61 -18.12 0.44
N PHE A 60 -10.63 -19.45 0.51
CA PHE A 60 -11.71 -20.22 1.15
C PHE A 60 -11.86 -19.92 2.64
N MET A 61 -10.76 -19.60 3.36
CA MET A 61 -10.84 -19.24 4.77
C MET A 61 -11.57 -17.91 4.96
N PHE A 62 -11.46 -16.97 4.02
CA PHE A 62 -12.23 -15.72 4.08
C PHE A 62 -13.73 -15.95 3.89
N TYR A 63 -14.13 -16.99 3.12
CA TYR A 63 -15.55 -17.35 3.02
C TYR A 63 -16.10 -17.94 4.30
N ILE A 64 -15.29 -18.67 5.08
CA ILE A 64 -15.73 -19.30 6.33
C ILE A 64 -15.64 -18.31 7.51
N LEU A 65 -14.48 -17.68 7.69
CA LEU A 65 -14.18 -16.84 8.85
C LEU A 65 -14.57 -15.36 8.65
N GLY A 66 -14.61 -14.88 7.43
CA GLY A 66 -14.89 -13.48 7.11
C GLY A 66 -16.23 -12.99 7.66
N PRO A 67 -17.34 -13.72 7.44
CA PRO A 67 -18.64 -13.34 7.98
C PRO A 67 -18.70 -13.36 9.51
N ILE A 68 -18.00 -14.32 10.14
CA ILE A 68 -18.03 -14.54 11.59
C ILE A 68 -17.15 -13.54 12.34
N LEU A 69 -15.91 -13.32 11.89
CA LEU A 69 -14.90 -12.53 12.59
C LEU A 69 -14.86 -11.05 12.17
N ALA A 70 -15.16 -10.78 10.90
CA ALA A 70 -15.01 -9.44 10.33
C ALA A 70 -16.31 -8.86 9.76
N GLY A 71 -17.45 -9.56 9.86
CA GLY A 71 -18.73 -9.10 9.32
C GLY A 71 -18.72 -8.92 7.79
N LEU A 72 -17.79 -9.57 7.07
CA LEU A 72 -17.64 -9.44 5.63
C LEU A 72 -18.72 -10.27 4.92
N SER A 73 -19.46 -9.67 3.99
CA SER A 73 -20.41 -10.43 3.17
C SER A 73 -19.67 -11.31 2.16
N TRP A 74 -20.25 -12.44 1.80
CA TRP A 74 -19.72 -13.35 0.79
C TRP A 74 -19.53 -12.66 -0.57
N GLU A 75 -20.44 -11.76 -0.91
CA GLU A 75 -20.35 -10.94 -2.10
C GLU A 75 -19.12 -10.03 -2.08
N TRP A 76 -18.84 -9.42 -0.93
CA TRP A 76 -17.64 -8.58 -0.76
C TRP A 76 -16.37 -9.40 -0.92
N VAL A 77 -16.29 -10.59 -0.28
CA VAL A 77 -15.14 -11.50 -0.38
C VAL A 77 -14.90 -11.91 -1.85
N SER A 78 -15.98 -12.26 -2.58
CA SER A 78 -15.88 -12.70 -3.98
C SER A 78 -15.34 -11.61 -4.90
N LYS A 79 -15.71 -10.35 -4.65
CA LYS A 79 -15.37 -9.19 -5.49
C LYS A 79 -14.02 -8.53 -5.14
N ASN A 80 -13.54 -8.72 -3.91
CA ASN A 80 -12.38 -7.96 -3.42
C ASN A 80 -11.16 -8.82 -3.11
N ILE A 81 -11.30 -10.13 -2.97
CA ILE A 81 -10.19 -11.02 -2.59
C ILE A 81 -9.74 -11.88 -3.78
N GLY A 82 -8.42 -11.92 -4.00
CA GLY A 82 -7.80 -12.73 -5.05
C GLY A 82 -7.75 -12.07 -6.43
N TYR A 83 -7.87 -10.74 -6.48
CA TYR A 83 -7.65 -9.95 -7.69
C TYR A 83 -6.41 -9.08 -7.55
N GLU A 84 -5.58 -9.09 -8.57
CA GLU A 84 -4.50 -8.12 -8.71
C GLU A 84 -5.08 -6.84 -9.31
N ILE A 85 -4.88 -5.73 -8.62
CA ILE A 85 -5.30 -4.41 -9.09
C ILE A 85 -4.06 -3.67 -9.52
N GLU A 86 -3.98 -3.30 -10.78
CA GLU A 86 -2.94 -2.41 -11.30
C GLU A 86 -3.46 -0.98 -11.36
N PHE A 87 -2.59 -0.03 -11.04
CA PHE A 87 -2.86 1.40 -11.12
C PHE A 87 -2.00 2.03 -12.19
N ASP A 88 -2.63 2.66 -13.18
CA ASP A 88 -1.93 3.46 -14.18
C ASP A 88 -1.64 4.84 -13.61
N ASN A 89 -0.36 5.08 -13.31
CA ASN A 89 0.16 6.34 -12.79
C ASN A 89 0.80 7.22 -13.88
N SER A 90 0.74 6.82 -15.15
CA SER A 90 1.40 7.49 -16.26
C SER A 90 1.01 8.97 -16.39
N LYS A 91 -0.26 9.28 -16.12
CA LYS A 91 -0.75 10.67 -16.16
C LYS A 91 -0.07 11.54 -15.11
N SER A 92 0.13 11.05 -13.88
CA SER A 92 0.80 11.81 -12.82
C SER A 92 2.30 12.02 -13.12
N ILE A 93 2.93 11.04 -13.73
CA ILE A 93 4.32 11.16 -14.18
C ILE A 93 4.44 12.17 -15.33
N ASN A 94 3.61 12.06 -16.36
CA ASN A 94 3.73 12.84 -17.58
C ASN A 94 3.27 14.30 -17.41
N GLU A 95 2.19 14.55 -16.70
CA GLU A 95 1.62 15.89 -16.53
C GLU A 95 2.21 16.64 -15.34
N LEU A 96 2.47 15.95 -14.22
CA LEU A 96 2.97 16.56 -12.99
C LEU A 96 4.46 16.33 -12.77
N GLY A 97 5.12 15.48 -13.55
CA GLY A 97 6.52 15.13 -13.36
C GLY A 97 6.78 14.49 -11.99
N VAL A 98 5.84 13.68 -11.50
CA VAL A 98 6.00 12.98 -10.21
C VAL A 98 7.09 11.94 -10.34
N GLN A 99 8.03 11.96 -9.41
CA GLN A 99 9.02 10.90 -9.20
C GLN A 99 8.65 10.18 -7.92
N TYR A 100 8.39 8.88 -8.03
CA TYR A 100 7.94 8.08 -6.90
C TYR A 100 9.12 7.51 -6.13
N THR A 101 9.05 7.57 -4.82
CA THR A 101 9.96 6.89 -3.90
C THR A 101 9.78 5.37 -4.01
N ASP A 102 10.88 4.63 -3.89
CA ASP A 102 10.81 3.16 -3.90
C ASP A 102 9.87 2.65 -2.79
N PRO A 103 8.90 1.80 -3.10
CA PRO A 103 8.00 1.21 -2.12
C PRO A 103 8.70 0.53 -0.95
N LYS A 104 9.88 -0.06 -1.16
CA LYS A 104 10.68 -0.66 -0.09
C LYS A 104 11.15 0.41 0.91
N GLU A 105 11.67 1.53 0.42
CA GLU A 105 12.08 2.66 1.26
C GLU A 105 10.88 3.21 2.03
N THR A 106 9.76 3.41 1.35
CA THR A 106 8.51 3.89 1.94
C THR A 106 8.05 3.01 3.09
N LEU A 107 8.00 1.69 2.89
CA LEU A 107 7.55 0.73 3.89
C LEU A 107 8.48 0.69 5.11
N VAL A 108 9.79 0.67 4.88
CA VAL A 108 10.79 0.65 5.96
C VAL A 108 10.72 1.92 6.78
N CYS A 109 10.75 3.09 6.13
CA CYS A 109 10.67 4.39 6.80
C CYS A 109 9.37 4.53 7.61
N HIS A 110 8.25 4.00 7.10
CA HIS A 110 6.97 4.03 7.82
C HIS A 110 7.03 3.22 9.12
N ILE A 111 7.58 2.01 9.11
CA ILE A 111 7.72 1.18 10.31
C ILE A 111 8.69 1.83 11.31
N GLU A 112 9.82 2.37 10.85
CA GLU A 112 10.77 3.08 11.72
C GLU A 112 10.13 4.30 12.40
N GLN A 113 9.27 5.02 11.67
CA GLN A 113 8.52 6.14 12.24
C GLN A 113 7.50 5.68 13.29
N LEU A 114 6.80 4.57 13.05
CA LEU A 114 5.87 4.00 14.02
C LEU A 114 6.61 3.55 15.30
N GLU A 115 7.81 2.97 15.17
CA GLU A 115 8.67 2.62 16.32
C GLU A 115 9.05 3.86 17.12
N LYS A 116 9.56 4.88 16.44
CA LYS A 116 9.98 6.14 17.07
C LYS A 116 8.85 6.81 17.87
N ASN A 117 7.63 6.66 17.38
CA ASN A 117 6.44 7.22 18.02
C ASN A 117 5.80 6.26 19.04
N ASN A 118 6.42 5.13 19.36
CA ASN A 118 5.90 4.09 20.26
C ASN A 118 4.49 3.58 19.89
N LEU A 119 4.18 3.53 18.59
CA LEU A 119 2.90 3.06 18.07
C LEU A 119 2.91 1.57 17.71
N ILE A 120 4.07 0.92 17.75
CA ILE A 120 4.23 -0.52 17.58
C ILE A 120 4.51 -1.13 18.94
N PHE A 121 3.60 -1.99 19.42
CA PHE A 121 3.82 -2.75 20.63
C PHE A 121 4.78 -3.91 20.33
N ASN A 122 5.97 -3.88 20.93
CA ASN A 122 6.86 -5.02 20.99
C ASN A 122 6.28 -6.01 22.01
N ASN A 123 5.56 -7.05 21.51
CA ASN A 123 5.18 -8.21 22.31
C ASN A 123 6.18 -9.33 22.11
#